data_e19a96406b1540a09d15720925ea600c
#
_entry.id   e19a96406b1540a09d15720925ea600c
#
_cell.length_a   1.000
_cell.length_b   1.000
_cell.length_c   1.000
_cell.angle_alpha   90.00
_cell.angle_beta   90.00
_cell.angle_gamma   90.00
#
_symmetry.space_group_name_H-M   'P 1'
#
loop_
_entity.id
_entity.type
_entity.pdbx_description
1 polymer ?
#
loop_
_entity_poly.entity_id
_entity_poly.type
_entity_poly.pdbx_seq_one_letter_code
_entity_poly.pdbx_strand_id
1 'polypeptide(L)'
;AKEMGWPLVGMNDSGGARLQEGMDTLEMYGNLFRAQIEASGIIPQIALLMGPCLGGQAYHPIMQDFIIQCKETGFMGIAGPAFAKTQLGEEISLQELSGWKAHAVKSGQTHVVAADDKDALDKTKELLALFPSNNREMPPRVETKDDPERICPELDTIIPDRPTQPYDMYKVIHAITDDGYFYETLKDHARMVITGFARFNGRPVGIWSNQPMWAAGTIDIDAADKGARFVRFCDLFNIPVVTLGDCPGYMIGSEQDWKGILRHGAKLLFAWADATIPLISIILRKSYAGAHYGMLDKGIGADLVFAWPTARVTIVGAETAASVIFAKEIKNAENPAETRAQRIKEYSDLYENPYCGAERGYIDDVIMPSDTRKVINRSLDILEDKNKDNKAFLAKPWRKYSNINL
;
A
#
# COMPACT_ATOMS: atom_id res chain seq x y z
N ALA A 1 -18.62 18.20 -10.41
CA ALA A 1 -18.24 16.86 -9.97
C ALA A 1 -18.71 16.60 -8.54
N LYS A 2 -18.20 17.31 -7.54
CA LYS A 2 -18.53 17.12 -6.11
C LYS A 2 -20.04 17.09 -5.84
N GLU A 3 -20.81 18.07 -6.34
CA GLU A 3 -22.27 18.17 -6.11
C GLU A 3 -23.05 17.00 -6.73
N MET A 4 -22.57 16.49 -7.85
CA MET A 4 -23.18 15.35 -8.56
C MET A 4 -22.68 14.00 -8.09
N GLY A 5 -21.64 13.96 -7.23
CA GLY A 5 -21.00 12.73 -6.80
C GLY A 5 -20.28 11.98 -7.93
N TRP A 6 -19.65 12.70 -8.86
CA TRP A 6 -18.93 12.12 -9.99
C TRP A 6 -17.42 12.27 -9.82
N PRO A 7 -16.61 11.27 -10.22
CA PRO A 7 -15.17 11.38 -10.20
C PRO A 7 -14.64 12.59 -10.99
N LEU A 8 -13.52 13.13 -10.55
CA LEU A 8 -12.81 14.20 -11.24
C LEU A 8 -11.54 13.66 -11.90
N VAL A 9 -11.40 13.92 -13.20
CA VAL A 9 -10.15 13.65 -13.93
C VAL A 9 -9.58 14.99 -14.40
N GLY A 10 -8.41 15.35 -13.86
CA GLY A 10 -7.67 16.55 -14.23
C GLY A 10 -6.61 16.24 -15.27
N MET A 11 -6.76 16.74 -16.51
CA MET A 11 -5.71 16.66 -17.54
C MET A 11 -4.84 17.91 -17.44
N ASN A 12 -3.59 17.74 -17.01
CA ASN A 12 -2.68 18.83 -16.68
C ASN A 12 -1.62 19.02 -17.76
N ASP A 13 -1.59 20.24 -18.29
CA ASP A 13 -0.59 20.77 -19.22
C ASP A 13 -0.52 22.28 -19.03
N SER A 14 0.41 22.77 -18.16
CA SER A 14 0.52 24.18 -17.83
C SER A 14 1.92 24.55 -17.36
N GLY A 15 2.46 25.60 -17.94
CA GLY A 15 3.73 26.19 -17.51
C GLY A 15 3.68 26.93 -16.16
N GLY A 16 2.52 26.97 -15.49
CA GLY A 16 2.33 27.67 -14.21
C GLY A 16 1.63 29.03 -14.33
N ALA A 17 1.80 29.86 -13.32
CA ALA A 17 1.17 31.18 -13.21
C ALA A 17 1.67 32.16 -14.27
N ARG A 18 0.81 32.94 -14.87
CA ARG A 18 1.17 34.08 -15.70
C ARG A 18 1.63 35.23 -14.82
N LEU A 19 2.89 35.59 -14.91
CA LEU A 19 3.50 36.64 -14.06
C LEU A 19 2.83 38.00 -14.23
N GLN A 20 2.30 38.25 -15.42
CA GLN A 20 1.60 39.51 -15.76
C GLN A 20 0.27 39.70 -15.05
N GLU A 21 -0.34 38.61 -14.58
CA GLU A 21 -1.62 38.63 -13.86
C GLU A 21 -1.45 38.85 -12.34
N GLY A 22 -0.21 38.77 -11.84
CA GLY A 22 0.15 39.12 -10.47
C GLY A 22 -0.68 38.38 -9.41
N MET A 23 -1.28 39.13 -8.49
CA MET A 23 -2.05 38.57 -7.35
C MET A 23 -3.32 37.83 -7.77
N ASP A 24 -3.95 38.18 -8.88
CA ASP A 24 -5.19 37.53 -9.33
C ASP A 24 -4.96 36.04 -9.57
N THR A 25 -3.82 35.67 -10.15
CA THR A 25 -3.44 34.26 -10.33
C THR A 25 -3.29 33.52 -9.00
N LEU A 26 -2.71 34.13 -7.97
CA LEU A 26 -2.52 33.50 -6.67
C LEU A 26 -3.86 33.24 -5.98
N GLU A 27 -4.79 34.20 -6.02
CA GLU A 27 -6.14 34.04 -5.46
C GLU A 27 -6.93 32.96 -6.20
N MET A 28 -6.78 32.86 -7.51
CA MET A 28 -7.42 31.79 -8.31
C MET A 28 -6.90 30.41 -7.94
N TYR A 29 -5.57 30.24 -7.73
CA TYR A 29 -5.03 28.98 -7.22
C TYR A 29 -5.58 28.65 -5.83
N GLY A 30 -5.65 29.61 -4.91
CA GLY A 30 -6.22 29.39 -3.59
C GLY A 30 -7.66 28.86 -3.66
N ASN A 31 -8.51 29.45 -4.53
CA ASN A 31 -9.87 29.00 -4.75
C ASN A 31 -9.94 27.58 -5.34
N LEU A 32 -9.08 27.27 -6.32
CA LEU A 32 -8.99 25.96 -6.93
C LEU A 32 -8.59 24.90 -5.88
N PHE A 33 -7.55 25.16 -5.10
CA PHE A 33 -7.07 24.26 -4.07
C PHE A 33 -8.14 24.00 -3.00
N ARG A 34 -8.82 25.03 -2.55
CA ARG A 34 -9.92 24.90 -1.60
C ARG A 34 -11.02 23.99 -2.14
N ALA A 35 -11.51 24.25 -3.36
CA ALA A 35 -12.56 23.45 -3.97
C ALA A 35 -12.14 21.97 -4.13
N GLN A 36 -10.90 21.73 -4.47
CA GLN A 36 -10.33 20.40 -4.62
C GLN A 36 -10.21 19.65 -3.28
N ILE A 37 -9.71 20.33 -2.24
CA ILE A 37 -9.61 19.76 -0.89
C ILE A 37 -11.01 19.48 -0.33
N GLU A 38 -11.99 20.36 -0.59
CA GLU A 38 -13.38 20.11 -0.20
C GLU A 38 -14.02 18.90 -0.89
N ALA A 39 -13.54 18.54 -2.08
CA ALA A 39 -13.97 17.34 -2.81
C ALA A 39 -13.21 16.06 -2.40
N SER A 40 -12.04 16.21 -1.76
CA SER A 40 -11.19 15.09 -1.31
C SER A 40 -11.93 14.20 -0.32
N GLY A 41 -11.92 12.88 -0.57
CA GLY A 41 -12.64 11.90 0.22
C GLY A 41 -14.16 11.88 0.02
N ILE A 42 -14.69 12.67 -0.92
CA ILE A 42 -16.09 12.64 -1.36
C ILE A 42 -16.21 11.97 -2.72
N ILE A 43 -15.36 12.35 -3.66
CA ILE A 43 -15.27 11.79 -5.01
C ILE A 43 -13.82 11.39 -5.31
N PRO A 44 -13.58 10.32 -6.07
CA PRO A 44 -12.25 9.99 -6.55
C PRO A 44 -11.71 11.09 -7.46
N GLN A 45 -10.43 11.44 -7.29
CA GLN A 45 -9.75 12.47 -8.05
C GLN A 45 -8.47 11.90 -8.69
N ILE A 46 -8.35 11.98 -10.01
CA ILE A 46 -7.21 11.45 -10.75
C ILE A 46 -6.58 12.56 -11.60
N ALA A 47 -5.27 12.78 -11.43
CA ALA A 47 -4.49 13.70 -12.23
C ALA A 47 -3.74 12.97 -13.34
N LEU A 48 -3.86 13.48 -14.56
CA LEU A 48 -3.04 13.10 -15.71
C LEU A 48 -2.01 14.20 -15.96
N LEU A 49 -0.73 13.86 -15.85
CA LEU A 49 0.36 14.76 -16.25
C LEU A 49 0.72 14.46 -17.71
N MET A 50 0.09 15.18 -18.63
CA MET A 50 0.26 15.01 -20.07
C MET A 50 1.25 16.03 -20.65
N GLY A 51 1.47 17.12 -19.93
CA GLY A 51 2.43 18.17 -20.21
C GLY A 51 3.12 18.68 -18.94
N PRO A 52 3.83 19.82 -19.02
CA PRO A 52 4.39 20.49 -17.87
C PRO A 52 3.32 20.83 -16.81
N CYS A 53 3.71 20.75 -15.53
CA CYS A 53 2.89 21.13 -14.40
C CYS A 53 3.79 21.74 -13.33
N LEU A 54 4.12 23.03 -13.49
CA LEU A 54 5.17 23.71 -12.73
C LEU A 54 4.60 24.86 -11.87
N GLY A 55 5.32 25.18 -10.81
CA GLY A 55 4.97 26.25 -9.88
C GLY A 55 3.71 25.95 -9.07
N GLY A 56 2.83 26.93 -8.90
CA GLY A 56 1.56 26.77 -8.19
C GLY A 56 0.66 25.66 -8.77
N GLN A 57 0.74 25.46 -10.08
CA GLN A 57 -0.02 24.41 -10.75
C GLN A 57 0.38 22.99 -10.28
N ALA A 58 1.60 22.76 -9.82
CA ALA A 58 2.06 21.47 -9.35
C ALA A 58 1.32 20.97 -8.10
N TYR A 59 0.73 21.87 -7.32
CA TYR A 59 -0.10 21.48 -6.17
C TYR A 59 -1.46 20.89 -6.58
N HIS A 60 -1.98 21.24 -7.76
CA HIS A 60 -3.24 20.70 -8.25
C HIS A 60 -3.23 19.17 -8.38
N PRO A 61 -2.29 18.52 -9.10
CA PRO A 61 -2.22 17.06 -9.16
C PRO A 61 -1.87 16.42 -7.82
N ILE A 62 -0.97 17.01 -7.03
CA ILE A 62 -0.51 16.38 -5.78
C ILE A 62 -1.59 16.28 -4.71
N MET A 63 -2.61 17.12 -4.77
CA MET A 63 -3.78 17.06 -3.89
C MET A 63 -4.86 16.07 -4.36
N GLN A 64 -4.68 15.44 -5.53
CA GLN A 64 -5.58 14.38 -6.02
C GLN A 64 -5.18 13.00 -5.46
N ASP A 65 -6.06 12.03 -5.61
CA ASP A 65 -5.85 10.68 -5.05
C ASP A 65 -4.77 9.93 -5.81
N PHE A 66 -4.78 9.99 -7.14
CA PHE A 66 -3.81 9.33 -8.02
C PHE A 66 -3.24 10.27 -9.06
N ILE A 67 -1.96 10.08 -9.36
CA ILE A 67 -1.25 10.78 -10.43
C ILE A 67 -0.78 9.74 -11.45
N ILE A 68 -1.18 9.93 -12.71
CA ILE A 68 -0.71 9.19 -13.87
C ILE A 68 0.15 10.13 -14.72
N GLN A 69 1.44 9.83 -14.87
CA GLN A 69 2.41 10.72 -15.53
C GLN A 69 2.90 10.11 -16.85
N CYS A 70 2.79 10.86 -17.95
CA CYS A 70 3.37 10.50 -19.23
C CYS A 70 4.90 10.64 -19.18
N LYS A 71 5.61 9.63 -19.71
CA LYS A 71 7.09 9.54 -19.60
C LYS A 71 7.82 10.73 -20.18
N GLU A 72 7.48 11.13 -21.39
CA GLU A 72 8.26 12.10 -22.14
C GLU A 72 7.74 13.54 -22.00
N THR A 73 6.45 13.70 -21.80
CA THR A 73 5.76 15.00 -21.83
C THR A 73 5.35 15.50 -20.44
N GLY A 74 5.05 14.60 -19.52
CA GLY A 74 4.58 14.94 -18.17
C GLY A 74 5.73 15.35 -17.23
N PHE A 75 5.63 16.55 -16.67
CA PHE A 75 6.59 17.08 -15.68
C PHE A 75 5.84 17.72 -14.53
N MET A 76 6.32 17.53 -13.30
CA MET A 76 5.74 18.16 -12.12
C MET A 76 6.84 18.71 -11.19
N GLY A 77 6.77 19.98 -10.83
CA GLY A 77 7.78 20.57 -9.93
C GLY A 77 7.44 21.98 -9.46
N ILE A 78 8.06 22.39 -8.36
CA ILE A 78 7.89 23.74 -7.81
C ILE A 78 8.40 24.81 -8.77
N ALA A 79 9.50 24.51 -9.48
CA ALA A 79 10.10 25.43 -10.44
C ALA A 79 10.83 24.65 -11.53
N GLY A 80 11.04 25.29 -12.67
CA GLY A 80 11.83 24.72 -13.76
C GLY A 80 13.33 24.91 -13.58
N PRO A 81 14.18 24.27 -14.43
CA PRO A 81 15.64 24.32 -14.35
C PRO A 81 16.24 25.72 -14.34
N ALA A 82 15.62 26.67 -15.05
CA ALA A 82 16.08 28.08 -15.06
C ALA A 82 16.06 28.74 -13.67
N PHE A 83 15.05 28.43 -12.87
CA PHE A 83 14.95 28.90 -11.49
C PHE A 83 15.98 28.19 -10.59
N ALA A 84 16.17 26.88 -10.74
CA ALA A 84 17.18 26.13 -9.99
C ALA A 84 18.58 26.70 -10.26
N LYS A 85 18.91 26.99 -11.53
CA LYS A 85 20.18 27.62 -11.90
C LYS A 85 20.33 29.02 -11.31
N THR A 86 19.31 29.87 -11.38
CA THR A 86 19.38 31.26 -10.92
C THR A 86 19.46 31.37 -9.41
N GLN A 87 18.70 30.54 -8.66
CA GLN A 87 18.59 30.64 -7.21
C GLN A 87 19.66 29.81 -6.46
N LEU A 88 20.03 28.65 -7.01
CA LEU A 88 20.89 27.68 -6.33
C LEU A 88 22.19 27.40 -7.09
N GLY A 89 22.34 27.88 -8.32
CA GLY A 89 23.47 27.56 -9.18
C GLY A 89 23.43 26.09 -9.70
N GLU A 90 22.31 25.40 -9.54
CA GLU A 90 22.16 24.00 -9.92
C GLU A 90 21.86 23.86 -11.42
N GLU A 91 22.72 23.15 -12.13
CA GLU A 91 22.51 22.80 -13.54
C GLU A 91 21.92 21.41 -13.64
N ILE A 92 20.62 21.33 -13.92
CA ILE A 92 19.84 20.10 -13.99
C ILE A 92 18.87 20.16 -15.17
N SER A 93 18.65 19.05 -15.84
CA SER A 93 17.64 18.97 -16.90
C SER A 93 16.21 18.90 -16.32
N LEU A 94 15.21 19.31 -17.11
CA LEU A 94 13.81 19.22 -16.69
C LEU A 94 13.40 17.76 -16.38
N GLN A 95 13.91 16.80 -17.16
CA GLN A 95 13.63 15.38 -16.99
C GLN A 95 14.22 14.83 -15.68
N GLU A 96 15.41 15.26 -15.30
CA GLU A 96 16.03 14.85 -14.03
C GLU A 96 15.40 15.51 -12.81
N LEU A 97 14.99 16.79 -12.94
CA LEU A 97 14.36 17.55 -11.85
C LEU A 97 12.92 17.12 -11.59
N SER A 98 12.10 17.00 -12.65
CA SER A 98 10.63 16.95 -12.58
C SER A 98 9.99 15.86 -13.45
N GLY A 99 10.80 15.02 -14.09
CA GLY A 99 10.32 13.93 -14.93
C GLY A 99 9.85 12.71 -14.12
N TRP A 100 9.29 11.74 -14.83
CA TRP A 100 8.69 10.57 -14.20
C TRP A 100 9.62 9.77 -13.28
N LYS A 101 10.93 9.67 -13.61
CA LYS A 101 11.89 8.97 -12.74
C LYS A 101 12.09 9.68 -11.39
N ALA A 102 12.05 11.00 -11.37
CA ALA A 102 12.13 11.77 -10.13
C ALA A 102 10.90 11.46 -9.25
N HIS A 103 9.71 11.33 -9.84
CA HIS A 103 8.47 11.22 -9.07
C HIS A 103 7.98 9.78 -8.87
N ALA A 104 8.19 8.89 -9.83
CA ALA A 104 7.80 7.49 -9.66
C ALA A 104 8.81 6.65 -8.87
N VAL A 105 10.11 7.05 -8.86
CA VAL A 105 11.16 6.24 -8.20
C VAL A 105 11.63 6.89 -6.89
N LYS A 106 11.94 8.21 -6.93
CA LYS A 106 12.58 8.87 -5.78
C LYS A 106 11.57 9.44 -4.79
N SER A 107 10.59 10.23 -5.24
CA SER A 107 9.69 10.97 -4.35
C SER A 107 8.34 10.29 -4.09
N GLY A 108 8.00 9.23 -4.83
CA GLY A 108 6.71 8.51 -4.65
C GLY A 108 5.47 9.33 -4.97
N GLN A 109 5.60 10.42 -5.72
CA GLN A 109 4.45 11.27 -6.04
C GLN A 109 3.65 10.74 -7.25
N THR A 110 4.29 10.08 -8.19
CA THR A 110 3.64 9.50 -9.36
C THR A 110 3.22 8.07 -9.11
N HIS A 111 1.92 7.82 -9.11
CA HIS A 111 1.33 6.51 -8.81
C HIS A 111 1.44 5.53 -9.98
N VAL A 112 1.27 6.02 -11.20
CA VAL A 112 1.30 5.21 -12.43
C VAL A 112 2.06 5.96 -13.52
N VAL A 113 2.93 5.25 -14.22
CA VAL A 113 3.67 5.81 -15.36
C VAL A 113 3.00 5.35 -16.65
N ALA A 114 2.67 6.29 -17.53
CA ALA A 114 2.10 6.04 -18.83
C ALA A 114 3.14 6.28 -19.95
N ALA A 115 3.05 5.51 -21.02
CA ALA A 115 3.94 5.66 -22.15
C ALA A 115 3.68 6.98 -22.90
N ASP A 116 2.41 7.32 -23.10
CA ASP A 116 1.90 8.50 -23.80
C ASP A 116 0.50 8.89 -23.28
N ASP A 117 -0.09 9.90 -23.90
CA ASP A 117 -1.42 10.42 -23.55
C ASP A 117 -2.53 9.36 -23.69
N LYS A 118 -2.46 8.54 -24.75
CA LYS A 118 -3.44 7.47 -24.96
C LYS A 118 -3.36 6.42 -23.86
N ASP A 119 -2.17 5.96 -23.53
CA ASP A 119 -1.93 5.02 -22.43
C ASP A 119 -2.37 5.59 -21.09
N ALA A 120 -2.15 6.89 -20.86
CA ALA A 120 -2.62 7.58 -19.66
C ALA A 120 -4.16 7.57 -19.54
N LEU A 121 -4.87 7.84 -20.64
CA LEU A 121 -6.32 7.78 -20.70
C LEU A 121 -6.86 6.35 -20.50
N ASP A 122 -6.23 5.35 -21.11
CA ASP A 122 -6.65 3.96 -20.98
C ASP A 122 -6.43 3.46 -19.54
N LYS A 123 -5.29 3.74 -18.92
CA LYS A 123 -5.02 3.45 -17.51
C LYS A 123 -5.98 4.18 -16.55
N THR A 124 -6.40 5.38 -16.89
CA THR A 124 -7.39 6.13 -16.10
C THR A 124 -8.76 5.47 -16.14
N LYS A 125 -9.22 5.03 -17.33
CA LYS A 125 -10.49 4.30 -17.46
C LYS A 125 -10.46 2.99 -16.70
N GLU A 126 -9.35 2.26 -16.78
CA GLU A 126 -9.14 1.02 -16.04
C GLU A 126 -9.21 1.25 -14.53
N LEU A 127 -8.52 2.28 -14.02
CA LEU A 127 -8.53 2.64 -12.60
C LEU A 127 -9.93 3.08 -12.13
N LEU A 128 -10.63 3.91 -12.90
CA LEU A 128 -11.99 4.35 -12.58
C LEU A 128 -13.00 3.21 -12.55
N ALA A 129 -12.80 2.16 -13.36
CA ALA A 129 -13.66 0.97 -13.35
C ALA A 129 -13.56 0.16 -12.04
N LEU A 130 -12.59 0.45 -11.18
CA LEU A 130 -12.41 -0.19 -9.88
C LEU A 130 -13.04 0.60 -8.73
N PHE A 131 -13.38 1.87 -8.95
CA PHE A 131 -13.84 2.78 -7.90
C PHE A 131 -15.34 3.06 -7.99
N PRO A 132 -16.00 3.34 -6.85
CA PRO A 132 -17.35 3.91 -6.87
C PRO A 132 -17.30 5.34 -7.40
N SER A 133 -18.43 5.89 -7.82
CA SER A 133 -18.49 7.29 -8.26
C SER A 133 -18.20 8.26 -7.12
N ASN A 134 -18.57 7.90 -5.90
CA ASN A 134 -18.39 8.71 -4.69
C ASN A 134 -18.33 7.83 -3.43
N ASN A 135 -18.02 8.43 -2.29
CA ASN A 135 -17.86 7.75 -1.00
C ASN A 135 -19.15 7.14 -0.40
N ARG A 136 -20.31 7.36 -1.00
CA ARG A 136 -21.61 6.78 -0.56
C ARG A 136 -21.98 5.52 -1.33
N GLU A 137 -21.29 5.23 -2.40
CA GLU A 137 -21.51 4.07 -3.24
C GLU A 137 -20.50 2.96 -2.90
N MET A 138 -20.87 1.73 -3.22
CA MET A 138 -19.97 0.60 -3.15
C MET A 138 -19.19 0.48 -4.48
N PRO A 139 -17.94 -0.06 -4.45
CA PRO A 139 -17.18 -0.34 -5.66
C PRO A 139 -17.95 -1.22 -6.63
N PRO A 140 -17.86 -0.97 -7.95
CA PRO A 140 -18.66 -1.69 -8.94
C PRO A 140 -18.20 -3.15 -9.06
N ARG A 141 -19.10 -4.09 -8.79
CA ARG A 141 -18.87 -5.52 -9.01
C ARG A 141 -19.14 -5.85 -10.48
N VAL A 142 -18.27 -6.60 -11.11
CA VAL A 142 -18.42 -7.09 -12.50
C VAL A 142 -18.61 -8.59 -12.52
N GLU A 143 -19.24 -9.11 -13.58
CA GLU A 143 -19.30 -10.55 -13.78
C GLU A 143 -17.92 -11.10 -14.16
N THR A 144 -17.56 -12.25 -13.59
CA THR A 144 -16.35 -13.00 -13.93
C THR A 144 -16.70 -14.46 -14.18
N LYS A 145 -15.89 -15.11 -15.00
CA LYS A 145 -15.96 -16.56 -15.25
C LYS A 145 -14.95 -17.33 -14.39
N ASP A 146 -14.04 -16.63 -13.72
CA ASP A 146 -13.04 -17.26 -12.84
C ASP A 146 -13.73 -17.72 -11.53
N ASP A 147 -13.76 -19.03 -11.32
CA ASP A 147 -14.45 -19.65 -10.19
C ASP A 147 -13.93 -19.08 -8.86
N PRO A 148 -14.78 -18.48 -8.00
CA PRO A 148 -14.37 -17.99 -6.69
C PRO A 148 -13.88 -19.09 -5.75
N GLU A 149 -14.29 -20.34 -5.96
CA GLU A 149 -13.89 -21.51 -5.18
C GLU A 149 -12.66 -22.23 -5.76
N ARG A 150 -12.10 -21.73 -6.87
CA ARG A 150 -10.90 -22.31 -7.50
C ARG A 150 -9.75 -22.36 -6.50
N ILE A 151 -9.11 -23.51 -6.40
CA ILE A 151 -7.86 -23.70 -5.65
C ILE A 151 -6.65 -23.29 -6.51
N CYS A 152 -5.54 -22.91 -5.86
CA CYS A 152 -4.30 -22.47 -6.48
C CYS A 152 -3.13 -23.40 -6.06
N PRO A 153 -3.02 -24.62 -6.62
CA PRO A 153 -2.04 -25.62 -6.15
C PRO A 153 -0.59 -25.17 -6.25
N GLU A 154 -0.28 -24.24 -7.18
CA GLU A 154 1.03 -23.65 -7.35
C GLU A 154 1.54 -22.90 -6.12
N LEU A 155 0.65 -22.49 -5.22
CA LEU A 155 1.01 -21.79 -3.99
C LEU A 155 1.55 -22.73 -2.90
N ASP A 156 1.24 -24.02 -2.93
CA ASP A 156 1.68 -24.97 -1.90
C ASP A 156 3.20 -25.14 -1.86
N THR A 157 3.89 -24.78 -2.94
CA THR A 157 5.36 -24.90 -3.08
C THR A 157 6.07 -23.56 -3.31
N ILE A 158 5.35 -22.43 -3.24
CA ILE A 158 5.92 -21.13 -3.58
C ILE A 158 6.87 -20.58 -2.52
N ILE A 159 6.65 -20.94 -1.25
CA ILE A 159 7.52 -20.52 -0.15
C ILE A 159 8.75 -21.43 -0.11
N PRO A 160 9.96 -20.88 -0.26
CA PRO A 160 11.18 -21.67 -0.16
C PRO A 160 11.40 -22.23 1.25
N ASP A 161 12.00 -23.42 1.35
CA ASP A 161 12.35 -24.08 2.62
C ASP A 161 13.29 -23.21 3.48
N ARG A 162 14.22 -22.50 2.82
CA ARG A 162 15.16 -21.61 3.52
C ARG A 162 14.49 -20.28 3.85
N PRO A 163 14.38 -19.86 5.14
CA PRO A 163 13.72 -18.64 5.55
C PRO A 163 14.32 -17.36 4.97
N THR A 164 15.59 -17.39 4.59
CA THR A 164 16.31 -16.26 3.99
C THR A 164 16.18 -16.19 2.48
N GLN A 165 15.69 -17.24 1.82
CA GLN A 165 15.53 -17.25 0.37
C GLN A 165 14.30 -16.42 -0.02
N PRO A 166 14.45 -15.40 -0.89
CA PRO A 166 13.32 -14.62 -1.35
C PRO A 166 12.48 -15.39 -2.38
N TYR A 167 11.23 -14.98 -2.52
CA TYR A 167 10.32 -15.38 -3.60
C TYR A 167 9.57 -14.17 -4.11
N ASP A 168 8.97 -14.29 -5.28
CA ASP A 168 8.26 -13.20 -5.93
C ASP A 168 6.77 -13.22 -5.53
N MET A 169 6.35 -12.20 -4.76
CA MET A 169 4.98 -12.07 -4.29
C MET A 169 3.97 -11.82 -5.41
N TYR A 170 4.38 -11.28 -6.55
CA TYR A 170 3.47 -11.14 -7.70
C TYR A 170 2.89 -12.47 -8.15
N LYS A 171 3.64 -13.58 -8.02
CA LYS A 171 3.13 -14.92 -8.34
C LYS A 171 1.96 -15.31 -7.43
N VAL A 172 2.01 -14.93 -6.15
CA VAL A 172 0.90 -15.15 -5.22
C VAL A 172 -0.29 -14.29 -5.62
N ILE A 173 -0.07 -12.98 -5.84
CA ILE A 173 -1.14 -12.04 -6.20
C ILE A 173 -1.86 -12.51 -7.47
N HIS A 174 -1.12 -12.81 -8.53
CA HIS A 174 -1.71 -13.26 -9.79
C HIS A 174 -2.41 -14.62 -9.69
N ALA A 175 -1.95 -15.52 -8.82
CA ALA A 175 -2.59 -16.82 -8.62
C ALA A 175 -3.98 -16.69 -7.97
N ILE A 176 -4.13 -15.77 -7.00
CA ILE A 176 -5.37 -15.66 -6.21
C ILE A 176 -6.41 -14.71 -6.78
N THR A 177 -6.03 -13.79 -7.67
CA THR A 177 -6.93 -12.76 -8.23
C THR A 177 -7.70 -13.27 -9.45
N ASP A 178 -8.84 -12.65 -9.77
CA ASP A 178 -9.65 -13.00 -10.93
C ASP A 178 -8.82 -12.82 -12.22
N ASP A 179 -8.71 -13.88 -13.02
CA ASP A 179 -7.95 -13.92 -14.27
C ASP A 179 -6.49 -13.41 -14.13
N GLY A 180 -5.93 -13.45 -12.91
CA GLY A 180 -4.61 -12.91 -12.60
C GLY A 180 -4.53 -11.39 -12.68
N TYR A 181 -5.65 -10.67 -12.66
CA TYR A 181 -5.71 -9.23 -12.81
C TYR A 181 -5.19 -8.48 -11.58
N PHE A 182 -4.26 -7.54 -11.82
CA PHE A 182 -3.73 -6.66 -10.78
C PHE A 182 -3.33 -5.30 -11.34
N TYR A 183 -3.96 -4.23 -10.87
CA TYR A 183 -3.61 -2.85 -11.20
C TYR A 183 -2.71 -2.27 -10.11
N GLU A 184 -1.40 -2.25 -10.34
CA GLU A 184 -0.40 -1.82 -9.36
C GLU A 184 -0.27 -0.29 -9.33
N THR A 185 -0.11 0.26 -8.13
CA THR A 185 0.19 1.67 -7.89
C THR A 185 1.54 1.81 -7.19
N LEU A 186 2.29 2.89 -7.49
CA LEU A 186 3.62 3.16 -6.91
C LEU A 186 4.60 1.99 -7.11
N LYS A 187 4.56 1.36 -8.28
CA LYS A 187 5.37 0.17 -8.60
C LYS A 187 6.87 0.36 -8.37
N ASP A 188 7.38 1.53 -8.74
CA ASP A 188 8.81 1.84 -8.72
C ASP A 188 9.27 2.54 -7.43
N HIS A 189 8.34 2.89 -6.53
CA HIS A 189 8.61 3.52 -5.23
C HIS A 189 8.37 2.55 -4.08
N ALA A 190 9.25 2.55 -3.07
CA ALA A 190 9.19 1.66 -1.92
C ALA A 190 8.90 0.20 -2.35
N ARG A 191 9.77 -0.36 -3.20
CA ARG A 191 9.58 -1.64 -3.90
C ARG A 191 9.50 -2.86 -2.98
N MET A 192 9.90 -2.72 -1.71
CA MET A 192 9.76 -3.74 -0.68
C MET A 192 8.30 -4.00 -0.28
N VAL A 193 7.37 -3.14 -0.69
CA VAL A 193 5.94 -3.31 -0.51
C VAL A 193 5.17 -3.05 -1.80
N ILE A 194 4.05 -3.74 -1.97
CA ILE A 194 3.19 -3.69 -3.14
C ILE A 194 1.84 -3.11 -2.73
N THR A 195 1.35 -2.15 -3.49
CA THR A 195 -0.02 -1.62 -3.40
C THR A 195 -0.69 -1.66 -4.75
N GLY A 196 -1.96 -1.99 -4.77
CA GLY A 196 -2.73 -2.00 -6.01
C GLY A 196 -4.13 -2.56 -5.81
N PHE A 197 -4.85 -2.66 -6.90
CA PHE A 197 -6.23 -3.12 -6.91
C PHE A 197 -6.35 -4.41 -7.73
N ALA A 198 -7.12 -5.33 -7.21
CA ALA A 198 -7.44 -6.60 -7.84
C ALA A 198 -8.95 -6.83 -7.85
N ARG A 199 -9.38 -7.96 -8.38
CA ARG A 199 -10.77 -8.41 -8.26
C ARG A 199 -10.84 -9.81 -7.66
N PHE A 200 -11.86 -10.00 -6.82
CA PHE A 200 -12.22 -11.30 -6.25
C PHE A 200 -13.72 -11.51 -6.47
N ASN A 201 -14.08 -12.48 -7.30
CA ASN A 201 -15.46 -12.74 -7.74
C ASN A 201 -16.10 -11.45 -8.30
N GLY A 202 -15.34 -10.72 -9.14
CA GLY A 202 -15.71 -9.44 -9.75
C GLY A 202 -15.68 -8.23 -8.81
N ARG A 203 -15.50 -8.40 -7.52
CA ARG A 203 -15.48 -7.34 -6.49
C ARG A 203 -14.10 -6.67 -6.44
N PRO A 204 -13.97 -5.35 -6.59
CA PRO A 204 -12.71 -4.64 -6.39
C PRO A 204 -12.22 -4.76 -4.97
N VAL A 205 -10.92 -5.02 -4.81
CA VAL A 205 -10.24 -5.20 -3.53
C VAL A 205 -8.86 -4.54 -3.60
N GLY A 206 -8.48 -3.81 -2.57
CA GLY A 206 -7.12 -3.31 -2.39
C GLY A 206 -6.20 -4.41 -1.88
N ILE A 207 -5.00 -4.48 -2.44
CA ILE A 207 -3.93 -5.37 -1.98
C ILE A 207 -2.82 -4.55 -1.34
N TRP A 208 -2.48 -4.89 -0.09
CA TRP A 208 -1.28 -4.45 0.60
C TRP A 208 -0.39 -5.65 0.88
N SER A 209 0.82 -5.67 0.36
CA SER A 209 1.68 -6.84 0.47
C SER A 209 3.16 -6.46 0.59
N ASN A 210 3.96 -7.36 1.15
CA ASN A 210 5.41 -7.28 1.07
C ASN A 210 5.92 -7.88 -0.24
N GLN A 211 7.09 -7.41 -0.70
CA GLN A 211 7.86 -8.04 -1.78
C GLN A 211 9.22 -8.50 -1.24
N PRO A 212 9.35 -9.77 -0.85
CA PRO A 212 10.57 -10.30 -0.23
C PRO A 212 11.83 -10.18 -1.09
N MET A 213 11.69 -9.99 -2.39
CA MET A 213 12.83 -9.78 -3.30
C MET A 213 13.52 -8.42 -3.12
N TRP A 214 12.87 -7.47 -2.44
CA TRP A 214 13.41 -6.15 -2.16
C TRP A 214 13.50 -5.92 -0.66
N ALA A 215 14.70 -5.67 -0.14
CA ALA A 215 14.96 -5.46 1.29
C ALA A 215 14.22 -6.47 2.19
N ALA A 216 14.09 -7.73 1.74
CA ALA A 216 13.35 -8.81 2.41
C ALA A 216 11.89 -8.49 2.77
N GLY A 217 11.26 -7.50 2.15
CA GLY A 217 9.90 -7.05 2.46
C GLY A 217 9.78 -6.19 3.72
N THR A 218 10.89 -5.60 4.20
CA THR A 218 10.93 -4.73 5.39
C THR A 218 10.15 -3.43 5.14
N ILE A 219 9.53 -2.86 6.16
CA ILE A 219 8.82 -1.57 6.07
C ILE A 219 9.78 -0.43 6.47
N ASP A 220 10.14 0.43 5.53
CA ASP A 220 10.84 1.70 5.77
C ASP A 220 9.85 2.89 5.82
N ILE A 221 10.39 4.11 5.88
CA ILE A 221 9.58 5.34 5.90
C ILE A 221 8.67 5.43 4.67
N ASP A 222 9.23 5.21 3.50
CA ASP A 222 8.48 5.34 2.23
C ASP A 222 7.43 4.23 2.09
N ALA A 223 7.75 3.02 2.53
CA ALA A 223 6.80 1.91 2.58
C ALA A 223 5.64 2.18 3.54
N ALA A 224 5.92 2.76 4.71
CA ALA A 224 4.89 3.11 5.69
C ALA A 224 3.93 4.18 5.14
N ASP A 225 4.46 5.23 4.51
CA ASP A 225 3.66 6.30 3.89
C ASP A 225 2.85 5.79 2.69
N LYS A 226 3.47 4.97 1.83
CA LYS A 226 2.79 4.30 0.70
C LYS A 226 1.59 3.48 1.18
N GLY A 227 1.76 2.66 2.23
CA GLY A 227 0.69 1.84 2.80
C GLY A 227 -0.40 2.68 3.46
N ALA A 228 -0.02 3.64 4.30
CA ALA A 228 -0.98 4.48 5.02
C ALA A 228 -1.91 5.25 4.07
N ARG A 229 -1.36 5.86 3.02
CA ARG A 229 -2.15 6.57 2.01
C ARG A 229 -3.08 5.63 1.25
N PHE A 230 -2.58 4.45 0.87
CA PHE A 230 -3.35 3.45 0.14
C PHE A 230 -4.55 2.93 0.94
N VAL A 231 -4.33 2.55 2.21
CA VAL A 231 -5.39 2.09 3.11
C VAL A 231 -6.45 3.17 3.34
N ARG A 232 -6.03 4.42 3.56
CA ARG A 232 -6.96 5.55 3.73
C ARG A 232 -7.80 5.79 2.49
N PHE A 233 -7.22 5.67 1.29
CA PHE A 233 -7.99 5.75 0.04
C PHE A 233 -9.04 4.62 -0.04
N CYS A 234 -8.64 3.38 0.22
CA CYS A 234 -9.56 2.24 0.22
C CYS A 234 -10.72 2.46 1.21
N ASP A 235 -10.43 2.93 2.43
CA ASP A 235 -11.46 3.20 3.43
C ASP A 235 -12.40 4.35 3.02
N LEU A 236 -11.90 5.41 2.38
CA LEU A 236 -12.74 6.50 1.90
C LEU A 236 -13.76 6.06 0.85
N PHE A 237 -13.40 5.10 0.01
CA PHE A 237 -14.21 4.66 -1.13
C PHE A 237 -14.73 3.23 -0.99
N ASN A 238 -14.87 2.74 0.24
CA ASN A 238 -15.51 1.46 0.57
C ASN A 238 -14.89 0.23 -0.12
N ILE A 239 -13.58 0.28 -0.42
CA ILE A 239 -12.85 -0.81 -1.07
C ILE A 239 -12.27 -1.72 0.02
N PRO A 240 -12.68 -3.00 0.13
CA PRO A 240 -12.08 -3.96 1.05
C PRO A 240 -10.56 -4.07 0.85
N VAL A 241 -9.81 -4.38 1.90
CA VAL A 241 -8.36 -4.60 1.78
C VAL A 241 -7.98 -6.00 2.23
N VAL A 242 -7.18 -6.67 1.40
CA VAL A 242 -6.52 -7.93 1.71
C VAL A 242 -5.02 -7.67 1.86
N THR A 243 -4.44 -8.16 2.96
CA THR A 243 -2.99 -8.10 3.17
C THR A 243 -2.35 -9.45 2.96
N LEU A 244 -1.16 -9.45 2.34
CA LEU A 244 -0.34 -10.64 2.12
C LEU A 244 1.01 -10.41 2.82
N GLY A 245 1.17 -10.99 4.02
CA GLY A 245 2.26 -10.68 4.93
C GLY A 245 3.45 -11.63 4.82
N ASP A 246 4.63 -11.07 4.54
CA ASP A 246 5.94 -11.71 4.77
C ASP A 246 6.95 -10.61 5.12
N CYS A 247 6.91 -10.14 6.37
CA CYS A 247 7.66 -8.98 6.83
C CYS A 247 8.53 -9.30 8.03
N PRO A 248 9.86 -9.10 7.94
CA PRO A 248 10.77 -9.35 9.07
C PRO A 248 10.80 -8.21 10.09
N GLY A 249 10.21 -7.06 9.82
CA GLY A 249 10.22 -5.91 10.73
C GLY A 249 10.12 -4.56 10.01
N TYR A 250 10.04 -3.50 10.81
CA TYR A 250 10.38 -2.17 10.33
C TYR A 250 11.89 -2.06 10.14
N MET A 251 12.31 -1.26 9.16
CA MET A 251 13.73 -1.05 8.88
C MET A 251 14.39 -0.28 10.05
N ILE A 252 15.47 -0.85 10.56
CA ILE A 252 16.24 -0.29 11.67
C ILE A 252 17.47 0.47 11.17
N GLY A 253 17.99 1.36 11.98
CA GLY A 253 19.24 2.08 11.74
C GLY A 253 19.07 3.59 11.81
N SER A 254 20.20 4.27 12.04
CA SER A 254 20.23 5.73 12.30
C SER A 254 19.57 6.55 11.19
N GLU A 255 19.69 6.14 9.94
CA GLU A 255 19.04 6.83 8.83
C GLU A 255 17.52 6.85 8.95
N GLN A 256 16.93 5.70 9.30
CA GLN A 256 15.47 5.56 9.48
C GLN A 256 15.00 6.25 10.76
N ASP A 257 15.72 6.05 11.88
CA ASP A 257 15.35 6.66 13.16
C ASP A 257 15.42 8.20 13.09
N TRP A 258 16.49 8.76 12.52
CA TRP A 258 16.67 10.21 12.40
C TRP A 258 15.67 10.86 11.43
N LYS A 259 15.24 10.15 10.40
CA LYS A 259 14.18 10.60 9.48
C LYS A 259 12.78 10.37 10.04
N GLY A 260 12.63 9.66 11.16
CA GLY A 260 11.37 9.51 11.90
C GLY A 260 10.53 8.31 11.53
N ILE A 261 11.13 7.13 11.35
CA ILE A 261 10.42 5.88 11.04
C ILE A 261 9.23 5.62 11.99
N LEU A 262 9.34 5.95 13.29
CA LEU A 262 8.24 5.79 14.25
C LEU A 262 7.04 6.68 13.90
N ARG A 263 7.28 7.94 13.50
CA ARG A 263 6.23 8.87 13.09
C ARG A 263 5.55 8.39 11.80
N HIS A 264 6.33 7.94 10.84
CA HIS A 264 5.81 7.43 9.57
C HIS A 264 5.11 6.08 9.73
N GLY A 265 5.70 5.16 10.50
CA GLY A 265 5.05 3.89 10.84
C GLY A 265 3.71 4.07 11.57
N ALA A 266 3.64 5.07 12.48
CA ALA A 266 2.39 5.38 13.16
C ALA A 266 1.25 5.78 12.21
N LYS A 267 1.53 6.45 11.07
CA LYS A 267 0.50 6.78 10.07
C LYS A 267 -0.20 5.53 9.54
N LEU A 268 0.55 4.46 9.29
CA LEU A 268 0.01 3.18 8.83
C LEU A 268 -0.87 2.53 9.93
N LEU A 269 -0.45 2.59 11.19
CA LEU A 269 -1.26 2.08 12.31
C LEU A 269 -2.56 2.87 12.47
N PHE A 270 -2.51 4.20 12.35
CA PHE A 270 -3.73 5.03 12.33
C PHE A 270 -4.64 4.67 11.15
N ALA A 271 -4.08 4.43 9.97
CA ALA A 271 -4.87 4.06 8.80
C ALA A 271 -5.63 2.75 9.02
N TRP A 272 -5.00 1.73 9.63
CA TRP A 272 -5.65 0.48 9.97
C TRP A 272 -6.72 0.64 11.06
N ALA A 273 -6.38 1.29 12.16
CA ALA A 273 -7.30 1.44 13.30
C ALA A 273 -8.54 2.30 12.98
N ASP A 274 -8.40 3.29 12.08
CA ASP A 274 -9.51 4.15 11.63
C ASP A 274 -10.36 3.50 10.54
N ALA A 275 -9.85 2.45 9.86
CA ALA A 275 -10.52 1.86 8.71
C ALA A 275 -11.83 1.14 9.11
N THR A 276 -12.86 1.36 8.31
CA THR A 276 -14.22 0.84 8.54
C THR A 276 -14.63 -0.21 7.52
N ILE A 277 -13.80 -0.44 6.51
CA ILE A 277 -13.98 -1.42 5.45
C ILE A 277 -13.66 -2.84 5.91
N PRO A 278 -14.06 -3.90 5.17
CA PRO A 278 -13.57 -5.24 5.39
C PRO A 278 -12.05 -5.33 5.30
N LEU A 279 -11.42 -5.89 6.34
CA LEU A 279 -9.98 -6.03 6.49
C LEU A 279 -9.61 -7.49 6.71
N ILE A 280 -8.93 -8.11 5.73
CA ILE A 280 -8.54 -9.52 5.75
C ILE A 280 -7.03 -9.63 5.69
N SER A 281 -6.43 -10.36 6.62
CA SER A 281 -4.98 -10.56 6.68
C SER A 281 -4.61 -12.02 6.43
N ILE A 282 -3.65 -12.24 5.54
CA ILE A 282 -3.08 -13.55 5.25
C ILE A 282 -1.58 -13.50 5.57
N ILE A 283 -1.14 -14.27 6.55
CA ILE A 283 0.27 -14.37 6.94
C ILE A 283 0.90 -15.54 6.20
N LEU A 284 1.76 -15.24 5.21
CA LEU A 284 2.38 -16.28 4.38
C LEU A 284 3.63 -16.87 5.03
N ARG A 285 4.50 -16.01 5.59
CA ARG A 285 5.74 -16.45 6.20
C ARG A 285 6.08 -15.61 7.43
N LYS A 286 6.91 -14.58 7.33
CA LYS A 286 7.36 -13.78 8.49
C LYS A 286 6.34 -12.73 8.89
N SER A 287 6.09 -12.61 10.18
CA SER A 287 5.31 -11.53 10.77
C SER A 287 5.94 -11.18 12.13
N TYR A 288 7.00 -10.34 12.09
CA TYR A 288 7.86 -10.12 13.26
C TYR A 288 7.69 -8.70 13.83
N ALA A 289 7.76 -8.61 15.14
CA ALA A 289 7.75 -7.35 15.89
C ALA A 289 6.64 -6.38 15.46
N GLY A 290 6.94 -5.09 15.37
CA GLY A 290 6.00 -4.05 14.94
C GLY A 290 5.46 -4.20 13.52
N ALA A 291 6.14 -4.94 12.65
CA ALA A 291 5.62 -5.23 11.32
C ALA A 291 4.37 -6.13 11.32
N HIS A 292 4.16 -6.91 12.39
CA HIS A 292 2.92 -7.64 12.60
C HIS A 292 1.71 -6.70 12.53
N TYR A 293 1.78 -5.56 13.25
CA TYR A 293 0.74 -4.53 13.19
C TYR A 293 0.72 -3.78 11.84
N GLY A 294 1.89 -3.48 11.28
CA GLY A 294 2.02 -2.81 9.99
C GLY A 294 1.41 -3.60 8.82
N MET A 295 1.43 -4.94 8.94
CA MET A 295 0.81 -5.84 7.96
C MET A 295 -0.63 -6.24 8.33
N LEU A 296 -1.23 -5.60 9.32
CA LEU A 296 -2.59 -5.81 9.80
C LEU A 296 -2.75 -7.11 10.59
N ASP A 297 -2.99 -6.97 11.88
CA ASP A 297 -3.35 -8.09 12.77
C ASP A 297 -4.74 -7.88 13.43
N LYS A 298 -5.14 -8.87 14.22
CA LYS A 298 -6.41 -8.83 14.96
C LYS A 298 -6.49 -7.65 15.92
N GLY A 299 -5.36 -7.33 16.57
CA GLY A 299 -5.28 -6.28 17.58
C GLY A 299 -5.43 -4.88 17.03
N ILE A 300 -4.98 -4.62 15.79
CA ILE A 300 -5.07 -3.31 15.15
C ILE A 300 -6.37 -3.13 14.33
N GLY A 301 -7.18 -4.18 14.15
CA GLY A 301 -8.49 -4.05 13.52
C GLY A 301 -8.79 -5.01 12.37
N ALA A 302 -7.98 -6.04 12.11
CA ALA A 302 -8.35 -7.09 11.15
C ALA A 302 -9.66 -7.77 11.55
N ASP A 303 -10.56 -7.92 10.60
CA ASP A 303 -11.80 -8.70 10.79
C ASP A 303 -11.50 -10.20 10.83
N LEU A 304 -10.69 -10.65 9.86
CA LEU A 304 -10.26 -12.04 9.74
C LEU A 304 -8.76 -12.11 9.48
N VAL A 305 -8.09 -13.01 10.20
CA VAL A 305 -6.65 -13.27 10.08
C VAL A 305 -6.43 -14.75 9.80
N PHE A 306 -5.81 -15.06 8.69
CA PHE A 306 -5.41 -16.41 8.31
C PHE A 306 -3.90 -16.53 8.24
N ALA A 307 -3.40 -17.73 8.41
CA ALA A 307 -1.98 -18.01 8.26
C ALA A 307 -1.76 -19.26 7.42
N TRP A 308 -0.68 -19.26 6.63
CA TRP A 308 -0.19 -20.50 6.02
C TRP A 308 0.59 -21.32 7.05
N PRO A 309 0.73 -22.65 6.87
CA PRO A 309 1.56 -23.48 7.76
C PRO A 309 3.02 -23.02 7.84
N THR A 310 3.49 -22.30 6.82
CA THR A 310 4.84 -21.69 6.74
C THR A 310 4.98 -20.39 7.52
N ALA A 311 3.88 -19.87 8.09
CA ALA A 311 3.88 -18.61 8.82
C ALA A 311 4.71 -18.72 10.11
N ARG A 312 5.43 -17.63 10.40
CA ARG A 312 6.26 -17.45 11.59
C ARG A 312 5.89 -16.15 12.25
N VAL A 313 5.17 -16.24 13.37
CA VAL A 313 4.65 -15.08 14.08
C VAL A 313 5.35 -14.99 15.44
N THR A 314 6.20 -13.98 15.62
CA THR A 314 6.96 -13.81 16.85
C THR A 314 7.49 -12.38 16.99
N ILE A 315 8.02 -12.05 18.18
CA ILE A 315 8.64 -10.73 18.44
C ILE A 315 9.94 -10.58 17.63
N VAL A 316 10.78 -11.62 17.60
CA VAL A 316 12.04 -11.65 16.82
C VAL A 316 12.29 -13.07 16.36
N GLY A 317 13.01 -13.22 15.24
CA GLY A 317 13.38 -14.55 14.72
C GLY A 317 14.25 -15.37 15.69
N ALA A 318 14.15 -16.69 15.63
CA ALA A 318 14.77 -17.62 16.57
C ALA A 318 16.29 -17.43 16.70
N GLU A 319 17.00 -17.08 15.62
CA GLU A 319 18.45 -16.81 15.67
C GLU A 319 18.77 -15.60 16.57
N THR A 320 17.97 -14.54 16.47
CA THR A 320 18.12 -13.34 17.29
C THR A 320 17.70 -13.62 18.73
N ALA A 321 16.56 -14.28 18.92
CA ALA A 321 16.07 -14.67 20.24
C ALA A 321 17.09 -15.53 21.01
N ALA A 322 17.65 -16.54 20.35
CA ALA A 322 18.67 -17.40 20.94
C ALA A 322 19.93 -16.60 21.35
N SER A 323 20.36 -15.68 20.52
CA SER A 323 21.53 -14.84 20.79
C SER A 323 21.33 -13.83 21.94
N VAL A 324 20.09 -13.44 22.22
CA VAL A 324 19.78 -12.51 23.33
C VAL A 324 19.45 -13.24 24.62
N ILE A 325 18.51 -14.20 24.54
CA ILE A 325 17.97 -14.90 25.74
C ILE A 325 19.02 -15.84 26.32
N PHE A 326 19.71 -16.61 25.48
CA PHE A 326 20.62 -17.68 25.88
C PHE A 326 22.11 -17.30 25.73
N ALA A 327 22.42 -15.99 25.56
CA ALA A 327 23.80 -15.51 25.32
C ALA A 327 24.82 -16.05 26.34
N LYS A 328 24.49 -16.04 27.64
CA LYS A 328 25.39 -16.53 28.70
C LYS A 328 25.55 -18.06 28.67
N GLU A 329 24.49 -18.79 28.42
CA GLU A 329 24.49 -20.23 28.31
C GLU A 329 25.32 -20.69 27.12
N ILE A 330 25.09 -20.11 25.95
CA ILE A 330 25.82 -20.41 24.72
C ILE A 330 27.33 -20.12 24.91
N LYS A 331 27.66 -18.98 25.54
CA LYS A 331 29.07 -18.62 25.77
C LYS A 331 29.81 -19.59 26.70
N ASN A 332 29.11 -20.17 27.69
CA ASN A 332 29.69 -21.02 28.71
C ASN A 332 29.55 -22.53 28.40
N ALA A 333 28.93 -22.91 27.28
CA ALA A 333 28.75 -24.29 26.88
C ALA A 333 30.06 -24.92 26.41
N GLU A 334 30.21 -26.23 26.57
CA GLU A 334 31.33 -27.00 26.03
C GLU A 334 31.38 -26.93 24.49
N ASN A 335 30.18 -26.94 23.85
CA ASN A 335 30.05 -26.75 22.39
C ASN A 335 29.05 -25.57 22.11
N PRO A 336 29.56 -24.33 22.03
CA PRO A 336 28.70 -23.16 21.83
C PRO A 336 27.85 -23.19 20.54
N ALA A 337 28.38 -23.80 19.48
CA ALA A 337 27.70 -23.91 18.18
C ALA A 337 26.48 -24.84 18.25
N GLU A 338 26.65 -25.99 18.89
CA GLU A 338 25.60 -26.99 19.07
C GLU A 338 24.52 -26.49 20.03
N THR A 339 24.93 -25.92 21.15
CA THR A 339 23.98 -25.29 22.12
C THR A 339 23.17 -24.20 21.47
N ARG A 340 23.81 -23.34 20.63
CA ARG A 340 23.12 -22.30 19.89
C ARG A 340 22.09 -22.89 18.91
N ALA A 341 22.46 -23.90 18.14
CA ALA A 341 21.56 -24.57 17.20
C ALA A 341 20.36 -25.21 17.91
N GLN A 342 20.59 -25.84 19.06
CA GLN A 342 19.54 -26.42 19.88
C GLN A 342 18.57 -25.37 20.41
N ARG A 343 19.07 -24.24 20.93
CA ARG A 343 18.23 -23.16 21.45
C ARG A 343 17.45 -22.45 20.37
N ILE A 344 18.00 -22.29 19.18
CA ILE A 344 17.28 -21.78 17.99
C ILE A 344 16.11 -22.72 17.69
N LYS A 345 16.35 -24.01 17.62
CA LYS A 345 15.32 -25.01 17.33
C LYS A 345 14.20 -25.00 18.37
N GLU A 346 14.56 -25.03 19.66
CA GLU A 346 13.58 -24.99 20.77
C GLU A 346 12.71 -23.73 20.74
N TYR A 347 13.31 -22.56 20.49
CA TYR A 347 12.57 -21.31 20.37
C TYR A 347 11.65 -21.32 19.15
N SER A 348 12.14 -21.79 18.01
CA SER A 348 11.35 -21.89 16.79
C SER A 348 10.15 -22.82 16.94
N ASP A 349 10.36 -24.00 17.51
CA ASP A 349 9.30 -24.99 17.75
C ASP A 349 8.21 -24.47 18.70
N LEU A 350 8.59 -23.65 19.70
CA LEU A 350 7.66 -23.12 20.71
C LEU A 350 6.91 -21.85 20.24
N TYR A 351 7.58 -20.96 19.52
CA TYR A 351 7.07 -19.60 19.30
C TYR A 351 6.97 -19.19 17.82
N GLU A 352 7.78 -19.73 16.93
CA GLU A 352 7.82 -19.35 15.51
C GLU A 352 6.87 -20.21 14.66
N ASN A 353 5.61 -20.34 15.07
CA ASN A 353 4.61 -21.10 14.31
C ASN A 353 3.25 -20.43 14.39
N PRO A 354 2.34 -20.66 13.43
CA PRO A 354 1.03 -20.01 13.42
C PRO A 354 0.06 -20.57 14.46
N TYR A 355 0.29 -21.79 14.94
CA TYR A 355 -0.64 -22.50 15.81
C TYR A 355 -0.71 -21.85 17.20
N CYS A 356 0.39 -21.27 17.69
CA CYS A 356 0.40 -20.49 18.94
C CYS A 356 -0.55 -19.29 18.88
N GLY A 357 -0.66 -18.64 17.72
CA GLY A 357 -1.61 -17.56 17.49
C GLY A 357 -3.05 -18.04 17.38
N ALA A 358 -3.25 -19.17 16.70
CA ALA A 358 -4.57 -19.79 16.51
C ALA A 358 -5.17 -20.28 17.86
N GLU A 359 -4.37 -20.93 18.70
CA GLU A 359 -4.80 -21.35 20.04
C GLU A 359 -5.31 -20.19 20.91
N ARG A 360 -4.82 -18.98 20.68
CA ARG A 360 -5.18 -17.76 21.43
C ARG A 360 -6.25 -16.92 20.74
N GLY A 361 -6.72 -17.33 19.55
CA GLY A 361 -7.71 -16.60 18.77
C GLY A 361 -7.16 -15.34 18.08
N TYR A 362 -5.83 -15.19 17.94
CA TYR A 362 -5.21 -14.10 17.15
C TYR A 362 -5.15 -14.43 15.66
N ILE A 363 -5.24 -15.70 15.30
CA ILE A 363 -5.37 -16.24 13.95
C ILE A 363 -6.65 -17.04 13.93
N ASP A 364 -7.54 -16.74 12.97
CA ASP A 364 -8.85 -17.38 12.87
C ASP A 364 -8.75 -18.81 12.33
N ASP A 365 -7.82 -19.04 11.37
CA ASP A 365 -7.55 -20.39 10.85
C ASP A 365 -6.16 -20.49 10.23
N VAL A 366 -5.60 -21.71 10.20
CA VAL A 366 -4.37 -22.05 9.47
C VAL A 366 -4.78 -22.80 8.21
N ILE A 367 -4.66 -22.12 7.07
CA ILE A 367 -5.17 -22.57 5.78
C ILE A 367 -4.07 -23.11 4.87
N MET A 368 -4.40 -24.04 4.00
CA MET A 368 -3.48 -24.44 2.93
C MET A 368 -3.26 -23.27 1.96
N PRO A 369 -2.03 -23.04 1.48
CA PRO A 369 -1.75 -21.97 0.53
C PRO A 369 -2.65 -22.01 -0.70
N SER A 370 -2.93 -23.20 -1.22
CA SER A 370 -3.82 -23.43 -2.36
C SER A 370 -5.27 -22.99 -2.12
N ASP A 371 -5.75 -22.92 -0.88
CA ASP A 371 -7.11 -22.49 -0.54
C ASP A 371 -7.26 -20.96 -0.40
N THR A 372 -6.18 -20.20 -0.51
CA THR A 372 -6.14 -18.74 -0.20
C THR A 372 -7.21 -17.96 -0.96
N ARG A 373 -7.36 -18.17 -2.28
CA ARG A 373 -8.38 -17.49 -3.08
C ARG A 373 -9.80 -17.75 -2.58
N LYS A 374 -10.15 -18.99 -2.36
CA LYS A 374 -11.44 -19.43 -1.83
C LYS A 374 -11.74 -18.82 -0.46
N VAL A 375 -10.75 -18.83 0.45
CA VAL A 375 -10.89 -18.25 1.79
C VAL A 375 -11.14 -16.75 1.70
N ILE A 376 -10.40 -16.01 0.85
CA ILE A 376 -10.61 -14.58 0.64
C ILE A 376 -12.03 -14.30 0.11
N ASN A 377 -12.50 -15.04 -0.91
CA ASN A 377 -13.84 -14.84 -1.47
C ASN A 377 -14.92 -15.05 -0.42
N ARG A 378 -14.85 -16.15 0.36
CA ARG A 378 -15.78 -16.43 1.44
C ARG A 378 -15.75 -15.37 2.55
N SER A 379 -14.55 -14.88 2.90
CA SER A 379 -14.39 -13.80 3.87
C SER A 379 -15.04 -12.51 3.41
N LEU A 380 -14.87 -12.15 2.14
CA LEU A 380 -15.51 -10.98 1.55
C LEU A 380 -17.02 -11.08 1.52
N ASP A 381 -17.58 -12.28 1.31
CA ASP A 381 -19.03 -12.52 1.37
C ASP A 381 -19.56 -12.39 2.80
N ILE A 382 -18.86 -12.95 3.81
CA ILE A 382 -19.22 -12.82 5.24
C ILE A 382 -19.19 -11.35 5.68
N LEU A 383 -18.24 -10.57 5.20
CA LEU A 383 -18.03 -9.17 5.58
C LEU A 383 -18.75 -8.16 4.68
N GLU A 384 -19.58 -8.62 3.72
CA GLU A 384 -20.23 -7.74 2.74
C GLU A 384 -21.06 -6.62 3.40
N ASP A 385 -21.68 -6.91 4.53
CA ASP A 385 -22.55 -5.97 5.24
C ASP A 385 -21.82 -5.11 6.30
N LYS A 386 -20.52 -5.29 6.50
CA LYS A 386 -19.75 -4.56 7.52
C LYS A 386 -19.93 -3.03 7.42
N ASN A 387 -20.02 -2.48 6.22
CA ASN A 387 -20.14 -1.04 5.99
C ASN A 387 -21.58 -0.52 6.03
N LYS A 388 -22.60 -1.38 5.95
CA LYS A 388 -24.02 -0.95 5.86
C LYS A 388 -24.51 -0.28 7.14
N ASP A 389 -24.00 -0.69 8.30
CA ASP A 389 -24.40 -0.20 9.62
C ASP A 389 -23.33 0.71 10.28
N ASN A 390 -22.36 1.19 9.52
CA ASN A 390 -21.25 1.95 10.07
C ASN A 390 -21.69 3.33 10.57
N LYS A 391 -21.80 3.45 11.90
CA LYS A 391 -22.21 4.71 12.58
C LYS A 391 -21.25 5.87 12.30
N ALA A 392 -19.95 5.60 12.07
CA ALA A 392 -18.97 6.63 11.72
C ALA A 392 -19.24 7.24 10.34
N PHE A 393 -19.65 6.41 9.38
CA PHE A 393 -20.10 6.86 8.05
C PHE A 393 -21.38 7.70 8.14
N LEU A 394 -22.35 7.30 8.97
CA LEU A 394 -23.59 8.01 9.19
C LEU A 394 -23.38 9.34 9.96
N ALA A 395 -22.39 9.40 10.85
CA ALA A 395 -22.08 10.58 11.65
C ALA A 395 -21.37 11.69 10.86
N LYS A 396 -20.69 11.36 9.75
CA LYS A 396 -20.00 12.31 8.86
C LYS A 396 -20.58 12.23 7.45
N PRO A 397 -21.69 12.93 7.15
CA PRO A 397 -22.47 12.72 5.93
C PRO A 397 -21.75 13.07 4.62
N TRP A 398 -20.62 13.78 4.67
CA TRP A 398 -19.86 14.17 3.47
C TRP A 398 -18.64 13.32 3.23
N ARG A 399 -17.82 13.10 4.26
CA ARG A 399 -16.58 12.33 4.19
C ARG A 399 -16.11 11.90 5.57
N LYS A 400 -15.35 10.82 5.65
CA LYS A 400 -14.68 10.38 6.88
C LYS A 400 -13.54 11.34 7.24
N TYR A 401 -12.65 11.60 6.26
CA TYR A 401 -11.50 12.51 6.34
C TYR A 401 -11.05 12.91 4.93
N SER A 402 -10.13 13.85 4.81
CA SER A 402 -9.45 14.17 3.54
C SER A 402 -8.35 13.14 3.26
N ASN A 403 -8.15 12.80 2.00
CA ASN A 403 -7.03 11.95 1.58
C ASN A 403 -5.79 12.82 1.37
N ILE A 404 -5.13 13.20 2.46
CA ILE A 404 -3.90 13.99 2.40
C ILE A 404 -2.73 13.15 1.91
N ASN A 405 -1.81 13.80 1.22
CA ASN A 405 -0.54 13.18 0.83
C ASN A 405 0.35 13.10 2.08
N LEU A 406 0.65 11.89 2.52
CA LEU A 406 1.36 11.64 3.79
C LEU A 406 2.87 11.56 3.58
#